data_ef1731f352652c155a720d15c65b4dda
#
_entry.id   ef1731f352652c155a720d15c65b4dda
#
_cell.length_a   1.000
_cell.length_b   1.000
_cell.length_c   1.000
_cell.angle_alpha   90.00
_cell.angle_beta   90.00
_cell.angle_gamma   90.00
#
_symmetry.space_group_name_H-M   'P 1'
#
loop_
_entity.id
_entity.type
_entity.pdbx_description
1 polymer ?
#
loop_
_entity_poly.entity_id
_entity_poly.type
_entity_poly.pdbx_seq_one_letter_code
_entity_poly.pdbx_strand_id
1 'polypeptide(L)'
;MTTTINNIRNFAIIAHIDHGKSTIADRIIHKCGGLTDREMKAQVLDSMDIERERGITIKAQTVKLNYKAKDGKNYVLNIIDTPGHVDFSYEVSRSLYACEGSILIVDSTQGVEAQTLANVYQALDINHEIIPVLNKIDLPASDIERTNKQIEDVIGIDTTGAVPCSGKTGEGIEDILEQIINALPGPKGEANNKLKCLLVDSWY
;
A
#
# COMPACT_ATOMS: atom_id res chain seq x y z
N MET A 1 21.14 14.58 -6.61
CA MET A 1 19.94 15.36 -6.96
C MET A 1 19.11 15.51 -5.70
N THR A 2 18.82 16.71 -5.27
CA THR A 2 17.94 16.96 -4.10
C THR A 2 16.50 16.71 -4.53
N THR A 3 15.89 15.65 -3.99
CA THR A 3 14.47 15.39 -4.20
C THR A 3 13.68 16.48 -3.50
N THR A 4 12.80 17.18 -4.22
CA THR A 4 11.92 18.17 -3.61
C THR A 4 10.86 17.44 -2.79
N ILE A 5 10.42 18.02 -1.67
CA ILE A 5 9.41 17.44 -0.78
C ILE A 5 8.12 17.05 -1.54
N ASN A 6 7.78 17.81 -2.58
CA ASN A 6 6.62 17.54 -3.44
C ASN A 6 6.73 16.25 -4.27
N ASN A 7 7.93 15.70 -4.44
CA ASN A 7 8.18 14.47 -5.18
C ASN A 7 8.35 13.26 -4.25
N ILE A 8 7.94 13.36 -3.00
CA ILE A 8 7.93 12.26 -2.05
C ILE A 8 6.48 11.79 -1.89
N ARG A 9 6.28 10.47 -1.76
CA ARG A 9 5.00 9.87 -1.41
C ARG A 9 5.22 8.87 -0.30
N ASN A 10 4.60 9.11 0.86
CA ASN A 10 4.61 8.18 1.98
C ASN A 10 3.22 7.53 2.04
N PHE A 11 3.15 6.22 1.92
CA PHE A 11 1.88 5.53 1.93
C PHE A 11 1.95 4.17 2.59
N ALA A 12 0.85 3.77 3.21
CA ALA A 12 0.67 2.47 3.80
C ALA A 12 -0.10 1.53 2.86
N ILE A 13 0.05 0.23 3.05
CA ILE A 13 -0.71 -0.79 2.35
C ILE A 13 -1.70 -1.43 3.32
N ILE A 14 -2.98 -1.27 3.06
CA ILE A 14 -4.08 -1.87 3.81
C ILE A 14 -4.68 -3.01 2.98
N ALA A 15 -4.79 -4.19 3.55
CA ALA A 15 -5.41 -5.33 2.89
C ALA A 15 -5.94 -6.33 3.92
N HIS A 16 -6.94 -7.10 3.52
CA HIS A 16 -7.29 -8.32 4.23
C HIS A 16 -6.26 -9.43 4.01
N ILE A 17 -6.24 -10.42 4.89
CA ILE A 17 -5.44 -11.63 4.72
C ILE A 17 -5.80 -12.29 3.39
N ASP A 18 -4.81 -12.77 2.64
CA ASP A 18 -4.94 -13.42 1.34
C ASP A 18 -5.48 -12.54 0.19
N HIS A 19 -5.69 -11.24 0.38
CA HIS A 19 -6.03 -10.32 -0.71
C HIS A 19 -4.83 -9.97 -1.61
N GLY A 20 -3.62 -10.47 -1.27
CA GLY A 20 -2.42 -10.36 -2.09
C GLY A 20 -1.56 -9.13 -1.77
N LYS A 21 -1.61 -8.63 -0.54
CA LYS A 21 -0.83 -7.50 -0.04
C LYS A 21 0.67 -7.64 -0.35
N SER A 22 1.31 -8.69 0.18
CA SER A 22 2.76 -8.93 0.00
C SER A 22 3.12 -9.14 -1.47
N THR A 23 2.26 -9.80 -2.25
CA THR A 23 2.48 -10.01 -3.69
C THR A 23 2.49 -8.69 -4.47
N ILE A 24 1.55 -7.77 -4.19
CA ILE A 24 1.52 -6.46 -4.84
C ILE A 24 2.70 -5.61 -4.38
N ALA A 25 3.03 -5.62 -3.08
CA ALA A 25 4.19 -4.91 -2.56
C ALA A 25 5.49 -5.36 -3.25
N ASP A 26 5.72 -6.67 -3.37
CA ASP A 26 6.88 -7.23 -4.09
C ASP A 26 6.91 -6.79 -5.56
N ARG A 27 5.74 -6.77 -6.25
CA ARG A 27 5.65 -6.28 -7.64
C ARG A 27 5.99 -4.80 -7.76
N ILE A 28 5.53 -3.97 -6.83
CA ILE A 28 5.88 -2.54 -6.78
C ILE A 28 7.38 -2.37 -6.59
N ILE A 29 7.99 -3.10 -5.62
CA ILE A 29 9.42 -3.06 -5.35
C ILE A 29 10.23 -3.47 -6.59
N HIS A 30 9.83 -4.56 -7.23
CA HIS A 30 10.47 -5.04 -8.46
C HIS A 30 10.36 -4.01 -9.61
N LYS A 31 9.18 -3.44 -9.85
CA LYS A 31 8.96 -2.44 -10.90
C LYS A 31 9.81 -1.18 -10.70
N CYS A 32 10.08 -0.82 -9.44
CA CYS A 32 10.96 0.29 -9.08
C CYS A 32 12.45 -0.07 -9.08
N GLY A 33 12.83 -1.31 -9.46
CA GLY A 33 14.22 -1.77 -9.52
C GLY A 33 14.84 -2.08 -8.15
N GLY A 34 14.03 -2.24 -7.11
CA GLY A 34 14.48 -2.63 -5.76
C GLY A 34 14.80 -4.12 -5.63
N LEU A 35 14.35 -4.94 -6.56
CA LEU A 35 14.56 -6.40 -6.61
C LEU A 35 14.90 -6.86 -8.02
N THR A 36 15.73 -7.88 -8.12
CA THR A 36 15.97 -8.62 -9.37
C THR A 36 14.99 -9.79 -9.51
N ASP A 37 14.77 -10.28 -10.75
CA ASP A 37 13.91 -11.44 -11.02
C ASP A 37 14.30 -12.70 -10.21
N ARG A 38 15.55 -12.81 -9.78
CA ARG A 38 16.05 -13.93 -8.97
C ARG A 38 15.66 -13.79 -7.48
N GLU A 39 15.54 -12.58 -7.00
CA GLU A 39 15.19 -12.24 -5.61
C GLU A 39 13.68 -12.27 -5.35
N MET A 40 12.87 -12.18 -6.41
CA MET A 40 11.40 -12.29 -6.37
C MET A 40 10.84 -13.63 -5.87
N LYS A 41 11.68 -14.59 -5.48
CA LYS A 41 11.24 -15.95 -5.07
C LYS A 41 10.69 -16.05 -3.64
N ALA A 42 10.79 -15.00 -2.83
CA ALA A 42 10.31 -15.00 -1.45
C ALA A 42 9.63 -13.66 -1.18
N GLN A 43 8.55 -13.67 -0.46
CA GLN A 43 7.90 -12.48 0.10
C GLN A 43 8.96 -11.64 0.83
N VAL A 44 9.47 -10.61 0.14
CA VAL A 44 10.69 -9.90 0.58
C VAL A 44 10.42 -9.06 1.82
N LEU A 45 9.18 -8.59 1.96
CA LEU A 45 8.76 -7.82 3.14
C LEU A 45 8.44 -8.70 4.35
N ASP A 46 8.02 -9.96 4.13
CA ASP A 46 7.77 -10.90 5.21
C ASP A 46 9.10 -11.53 5.68
N SER A 47 9.82 -10.84 6.57
CA SER A 47 11.18 -11.20 6.99
C SER A 47 11.23 -12.34 8.00
N MET A 48 10.12 -12.60 8.72
CA MET A 48 10.04 -13.63 9.75
C MET A 48 9.55 -14.97 9.17
N ASP A 49 10.12 -16.10 9.61
CA ASP A 49 9.69 -17.41 9.15
C ASP A 49 8.19 -17.67 9.42
N ILE A 50 7.68 -17.18 10.55
CA ILE A 50 6.28 -17.31 10.91
C ILE A 50 5.35 -16.46 10.03
N GLU A 51 5.81 -15.31 9.52
CA GLU A 51 5.07 -14.49 8.54
C GLU A 51 4.91 -15.26 7.23
N ARG A 52 5.99 -15.88 6.75
CA ARG A 52 6.00 -16.69 5.53
C ARG A 52 5.16 -17.96 5.67
N GLU A 53 5.27 -18.65 6.82
CA GLU A 53 4.52 -19.87 7.07
C GLU A 53 3.01 -19.63 7.13
N ARG A 54 2.59 -18.50 7.72
CA ARG A 54 1.19 -18.16 7.92
C ARG A 54 0.60 -17.23 6.87
N GLY A 55 1.44 -16.68 5.98
CA GLY A 55 1.00 -15.72 4.96
C GLY A 55 0.49 -14.41 5.53
N ILE A 56 0.96 -13.99 6.72
CA ILE A 56 0.52 -12.76 7.40
C ILE A 56 1.71 -11.87 7.71
N THR A 57 1.56 -10.55 7.57
CA THR A 57 2.53 -9.59 8.07
C THR A 57 2.27 -9.34 9.56
N ILE A 58 3.28 -9.52 10.38
CA ILE A 58 3.21 -9.29 11.83
C ILE A 58 3.82 -7.93 12.17
N LYS A 59 4.97 -7.61 11.58
CA LYS A 59 5.71 -6.39 11.83
C LYS A 59 5.71 -5.47 10.62
N ALA A 60 5.40 -4.19 10.84
CA ALA A 60 5.47 -3.20 9.78
C ALA A 60 6.88 -3.08 9.20
N GLN A 61 6.99 -3.19 7.88
CA GLN A 61 8.24 -3.06 7.13
C GLN A 61 8.20 -1.78 6.30
N THR A 62 9.33 -1.07 6.24
CA THR A 62 9.44 0.17 5.48
C THR A 62 10.43 0.00 4.34
N VAL A 63 10.01 0.38 3.13
CA VAL A 63 10.88 0.35 1.94
C VAL A 63 10.86 1.71 1.24
N LYS A 64 12.06 2.19 0.90
CA LYS A 64 12.25 3.39 0.09
C LYS A 64 12.60 3.00 -1.34
N LEU A 65 11.81 3.49 -2.29
CA LEU A 65 11.96 3.22 -3.71
C LEU A 65 12.12 4.52 -4.50
N ASN A 66 12.79 4.43 -5.65
CA ASN A 66 12.85 5.52 -6.62
C ASN A 66 12.04 5.11 -7.84
N TYR A 67 11.14 5.96 -8.28
CA TYR A 67 10.30 5.72 -9.45
C TYR A 67 10.34 6.91 -10.40
N LYS A 68 10.55 6.63 -11.70
CA LYS A 68 10.46 7.62 -12.76
C LYS A 68 9.06 7.54 -13.36
N ALA A 69 8.24 8.55 -13.09
CA ALA A 69 6.85 8.61 -13.52
C ALA A 69 6.69 8.98 -15.00
N LYS A 70 5.49 8.77 -15.53
CA LYS A 70 5.12 9.14 -16.92
C LYS A 70 5.22 10.65 -17.19
N ASP A 71 5.13 11.48 -16.14
CA ASP A 71 5.38 12.93 -16.23
C ASP A 71 6.86 13.32 -16.42
N GLY A 72 7.75 12.33 -16.44
CA GLY A 72 9.19 12.47 -16.61
C GLY A 72 9.97 12.83 -15.33
N LYS A 73 9.30 13.05 -14.21
CA LYS A 73 9.93 13.36 -12.93
C LYS A 73 10.32 12.09 -12.16
N ASN A 74 11.29 12.25 -11.27
CA ASN A 74 11.67 11.21 -10.34
C ASN A 74 10.98 11.45 -8.99
N TYR A 75 10.35 10.39 -8.49
CA TYR A 75 9.67 10.36 -7.20
C TYR A 75 10.38 9.42 -6.24
N VAL A 76 10.31 9.74 -4.96
CA VAL A 76 10.68 8.84 -3.87
C VAL A 76 9.38 8.30 -3.26
N LEU A 77 9.23 7.00 -3.28
CA LEU A 77 8.11 6.28 -2.72
C LEU A 77 8.57 5.60 -1.43
N ASN A 78 8.00 5.98 -0.31
CA ASN A 78 8.21 5.32 0.98
C ASN A 78 6.96 4.49 1.28
N ILE A 79 7.11 3.18 1.23
CA ILE A 79 6.05 2.22 1.48
C ILE A 79 6.17 1.75 2.92
N ILE A 80 5.06 1.72 3.64
CA ILE A 80 4.94 1.01 4.91
C ILE A 80 3.99 -0.15 4.70
N ASP A 81 4.53 -1.36 4.75
CA ASP A 81 3.72 -2.58 4.74
C ASP A 81 3.15 -2.81 6.14
N THR A 82 1.83 -2.73 6.29
CA THR A 82 1.16 -2.82 7.58
C THR A 82 0.59 -4.22 7.83
N PRO A 83 0.54 -4.69 9.09
CA PRO A 83 -0.19 -5.89 9.43
C PRO A 83 -1.66 -5.82 9.00
N GLY A 84 -2.19 -6.92 8.46
CA GLY A 84 -3.61 -7.00 8.07
C GLY A 84 -4.55 -7.43 9.20
N HIS A 85 -4.02 -7.99 10.31
CA HIS A 85 -4.79 -8.57 11.38
C HIS A 85 -5.16 -7.54 12.45
N VAL A 86 -6.37 -7.62 12.98
CA VAL A 86 -6.89 -6.67 14.00
C VAL A 86 -6.11 -6.66 15.31
N ASP A 87 -5.44 -7.75 15.66
CA ASP A 87 -4.60 -7.84 16.88
C ASP A 87 -3.40 -6.89 16.83
N PHE A 88 -3.00 -6.43 15.66
CA PHE A 88 -1.88 -5.51 15.44
C PHE A 88 -2.34 -4.07 15.17
N SER A 89 -3.53 -3.71 15.62
CA SER A 89 -4.13 -2.38 15.38
C SER A 89 -3.26 -1.21 15.86
N TYR A 90 -2.46 -1.42 16.89
CA TYR A 90 -1.52 -0.41 17.39
C TYR A 90 -0.39 -0.12 16.40
N GLU A 91 0.24 -1.18 15.84
CA GLU A 91 1.28 -1.04 14.81
C GLU A 91 0.71 -0.41 13.54
N VAL A 92 -0.50 -0.82 13.14
CA VAL A 92 -1.22 -0.23 12.00
C VAL A 92 -1.43 1.26 12.21
N SER A 93 -1.99 1.67 13.36
CA SER A 93 -2.24 3.07 13.69
C SER A 93 -0.97 3.91 13.60
N ARG A 94 0.13 3.48 14.22
CA ARG A 94 1.41 4.21 14.17
C ARG A 94 1.98 4.32 12.76
N SER A 95 1.85 3.27 11.96
CA SER A 95 2.30 3.26 10.56
C SER A 95 1.49 4.23 9.71
N LEU A 96 0.17 4.27 9.92
CA LEU A 96 -0.71 5.21 9.23
C LEU A 96 -0.33 6.68 9.56
N TYR A 97 -0.06 7.01 10.82
CA TYR A 97 0.37 8.37 11.19
C TYR A 97 1.69 8.83 10.54
N ALA A 98 2.49 7.91 10.01
CA ALA A 98 3.72 8.22 9.28
C ALA A 98 3.52 8.44 7.78
N CYS A 99 2.28 8.31 7.29
CA CYS A 99 1.93 8.41 5.87
C CYS A 99 0.92 9.53 5.61
N GLU A 100 0.84 9.98 4.36
CA GLU A 100 -0.16 10.93 3.88
C GLU A 100 -1.33 10.23 3.17
N GLY A 101 -1.20 8.94 2.87
CA GLY A 101 -2.25 8.16 2.23
C GLY A 101 -2.04 6.67 2.33
N SER A 102 -2.98 5.92 1.78
CA SER A 102 -2.98 4.46 1.81
C SER A 102 -3.49 3.87 0.50
N ILE A 103 -2.95 2.72 0.10
CA ILE A 103 -3.60 1.88 -0.90
C ILE A 103 -4.40 0.80 -0.19
N LEU A 104 -5.66 0.62 -0.60
CA LEU A 104 -6.56 -0.40 -0.09
C LEU A 104 -6.66 -1.52 -1.11
N ILE A 105 -6.04 -2.67 -0.81
CA ILE A 105 -6.09 -3.83 -1.69
C ILE A 105 -7.31 -4.69 -1.34
N VAL A 106 -8.17 -4.89 -2.33
CA VAL A 106 -9.36 -5.74 -2.23
C VAL A 106 -9.29 -6.85 -3.28
N ASP A 107 -9.51 -8.09 -2.87
CA ASP A 107 -9.67 -9.21 -3.79
C ASP A 107 -11.00 -9.06 -4.54
N SER A 108 -10.93 -8.89 -5.87
CA SER A 108 -12.12 -8.70 -6.72
C SER A 108 -13.02 -9.92 -6.83
N THR A 109 -12.60 -11.08 -6.31
CA THR A 109 -13.43 -12.29 -6.24
C THR A 109 -14.22 -12.38 -4.94
N GLN A 110 -13.64 -11.88 -3.83
CA GLN A 110 -14.23 -11.96 -2.48
C GLN A 110 -14.96 -10.66 -2.11
N GLY A 111 -14.40 -9.51 -2.48
CA GLY A 111 -14.93 -8.21 -2.11
C GLY A 111 -14.42 -7.70 -0.76
N VAL A 112 -15.17 -6.80 -0.14
CA VAL A 112 -14.78 -6.13 1.11
C VAL A 112 -15.05 -7.06 2.31
N GLU A 113 -14.01 -7.29 3.11
CA GLU A 113 -14.07 -8.11 4.32
C GLU A 113 -14.10 -7.23 5.59
N ALA A 114 -14.82 -7.70 6.63
CA ALA A 114 -15.08 -6.93 7.85
C ALA A 114 -13.81 -6.48 8.60
N GLN A 115 -12.74 -7.29 8.61
CA GLN A 115 -11.47 -6.93 9.26
C GLN A 115 -10.78 -5.75 8.58
N THR A 116 -10.93 -5.62 7.26
CA THR A 116 -10.36 -4.52 6.49
C THR A 116 -10.96 -3.18 6.90
N LEU A 117 -12.25 -3.17 7.25
CA LEU A 117 -12.98 -1.96 7.62
C LEU A 117 -12.35 -1.23 8.80
N ALA A 118 -11.90 -1.97 9.83
CA ALA A 118 -11.29 -1.35 11.01
C ALA A 118 -10.03 -0.54 10.65
N ASN A 119 -9.15 -1.09 9.80
CA ASN A 119 -7.94 -0.42 9.37
C ASN A 119 -8.23 0.76 8.43
N VAL A 120 -9.25 0.61 7.56
CA VAL A 120 -9.68 1.68 6.65
C VAL A 120 -10.27 2.86 7.43
N TYR A 121 -11.13 2.61 8.43
CA TYR A 121 -11.67 3.67 9.25
C TYR A 121 -10.58 4.41 10.05
N GLN A 122 -9.56 3.70 10.57
CA GLN A 122 -8.41 4.36 11.20
C GLN A 122 -7.68 5.31 10.22
N ALA A 123 -7.54 4.92 8.95
CA ALA A 123 -6.94 5.76 7.93
C ALA A 123 -7.82 6.99 7.60
N LEU A 124 -9.14 6.79 7.50
CA LEU A 124 -10.11 7.87 7.27
C LEU A 124 -10.15 8.87 8.43
N ASP A 125 -10.08 8.41 9.68
CA ASP A 125 -10.09 9.25 10.89
C ASP A 125 -8.92 10.24 10.93
N ILE A 126 -7.80 9.90 10.29
CA ILE A 126 -6.62 10.78 10.15
C ILE A 126 -6.53 11.48 8.80
N ASN A 127 -7.63 11.48 8.02
CA ASN A 127 -7.75 12.12 6.71
C ASN A 127 -6.75 11.59 5.66
N HIS A 128 -6.48 10.29 5.63
CA HIS A 128 -5.74 9.69 4.54
C HIS A 128 -6.50 9.76 3.23
N GLU A 129 -5.80 10.08 2.16
CA GLU A 129 -6.27 9.75 0.82
C GLU A 129 -6.14 8.25 0.60
N ILE A 130 -7.23 7.57 0.23
CA ILE A 130 -7.25 6.12 0.05
C ILE A 130 -7.48 5.78 -1.42
N ILE A 131 -6.56 5.00 -1.98
CA ILE A 131 -6.65 4.53 -3.36
C ILE A 131 -7.10 3.06 -3.33
N PRO A 132 -8.31 2.73 -3.82
CA PRO A 132 -8.74 1.34 -3.97
C PRO A 132 -7.93 0.65 -5.07
N VAL A 133 -7.47 -0.57 -4.79
CA VAL A 133 -6.73 -1.45 -5.71
C VAL A 133 -7.46 -2.79 -5.76
N LEU A 134 -8.03 -3.13 -6.92
CA LEU A 134 -8.81 -4.33 -7.13
C LEU A 134 -7.92 -5.44 -7.66
N ASN A 135 -7.50 -6.34 -6.78
CA ASN A 135 -6.56 -7.40 -7.11
C ASN A 135 -7.25 -8.67 -7.61
N LYS A 136 -6.46 -9.55 -8.21
CA LYS A 136 -6.81 -10.87 -8.74
C LYS A 136 -7.76 -10.81 -9.95
N ILE A 137 -7.64 -9.78 -10.79
CA ILE A 137 -8.45 -9.67 -12.02
C ILE A 137 -8.17 -10.79 -13.04
N ASP A 138 -7.07 -11.53 -12.86
CA ASP A 138 -6.72 -12.71 -13.65
C ASP A 138 -7.62 -13.93 -13.36
N LEU A 139 -8.41 -13.90 -12.31
CA LEU A 139 -9.29 -15.00 -11.94
C LEU A 139 -10.67 -14.87 -12.61
N PRO A 140 -11.25 -15.99 -13.11
CA PRO A 140 -12.58 -15.97 -13.75
C PRO A 140 -13.72 -15.48 -12.86
N ALA A 141 -13.57 -15.59 -11.54
CA ALA A 141 -14.56 -15.15 -10.54
C ALA A 141 -14.43 -13.66 -10.18
N SER A 142 -13.51 -12.93 -10.80
CA SER A 142 -13.32 -11.49 -10.57
C SER A 142 -14.54 -10.70 -11.03
N ASP A 143 -15.04 -9.82 -10.14
CA ASP A 143 -16.15 -8.93 -10.43
C ASP A 143 -15.81 -7.52 -9.92
N ILE A 144 -15.27 -6.71 -10.82
CA ILE A 144 -14.79 -5.35 -10.55
C ILE A 144 -15.97 -4.43 -10.19
N GLU A 145 -17.08 -4.52 -10.94
CA GLU A 145 -18.24 -3.63 -10.72
C GLU A 145 -18.89 -3.87 -9.36
N ARG A 146 -19.10 -5.15 -9.00
CA ARG A 146 -19.59 -5.54 -7.69
C ARG A 146 -18.66 -5.06 -6.58
N THR A 147 -17.36 -5.21 -6.75
CA THR A 147 -16.37 -4.85 -5.72
C THR A 147 -16.30 -3.34 -5.54
N ASN A 148 -16.31 -2.56 -6.62
CA ASN A 148 -16.40 -1.11 -6.54
C ASN A 148 -17.65 -0.65 -5.78
N LYS A 149 -18.81 -1.20 -6.13
CA LYS A 149 -20.05 -0.89 -5.44
C LYS A 149 -19.98 -1.24 -3.95
N GLN A 150 -19.38 -2.36 -3.59
CA GLN A 150 -19.20 -2.71 -2.16
C GLN A 150 -18.30 -1.72 -1.43
N ILE A 151 -17.22 -1.25 -2.05
CA ILE A 151 -16.33 -0.23 -1.47
C ILE A 151 -17.11 1.08 -1.23
N GLU A 152 -17.90 1.52 -2.19
CA GLU A 152 -18.74 2.72 -2.06
C GLU A 152 -19.82 2.58 -1.00
N ASP A 153 -20.59 1.48 -1.05
CA ASP A 153 -21.74 1.25 -0.16
C ASP A 153 -21.32 0.99 1.30
N VAL A 154 -20.21 0.27 1.52
CA VAL A 154 -19.81 -0.21 2.85
C VAL A 154 -18.77 0.72 3.49
N ILE A 155 -17.83 1.25 2.72
CA ILE A 155 -16.73 2.08 3.22
C ILE A 155 -17.03 3.57 3.03
N GLY A 156 -17.75 3.92 1.95
CA GLY A 156 -18.06 5.31 1.61
C GLY A 156 -16.94 6.04 0.87
N ILE A 157 -16.03 5.30 0.22
CA ILE A 157 -14.93 5.85 -0.58
C ILE A 157 -15.32 5.85 -2.05
N ASP A 158 -15.03 6.95 -2.77
CA ASP A 158 -15.17 7.04 -4.22
C ASP A 158 -14.22 6.05 -4.92
N THR A 159 -14.76 5.26 -5.84
CA THR A 159 -14.02 4.27 -6.62
C THR A 159 -13.66 4.72 -8.03
N THR A 160 -13.91 5.99 -8.40
CA THR A 160 -13.55 6.55 -9.72
C THR A 160 -12.06 6.40 -10.02
N GLY A 161 -11.21 6.46 -8.99
CA GLY A 161 -9.77 6.26 -9.07
C GLY A 161 -9.30 4.84 -8.74
N ALA A 162 -10.20 3.85 -8.67
CA ALA A 162 -9.84 2.47 -8.37
C ALA A 162 -9.00 1.84 -9.50
N VAL A 163 -7.97 1.11 -9.12
CA VAL A 163 -7.03 0.50 -10.08
C VAL A 163 -7.19 -1.02 -10.10
N PRO A 164 -7.70 -1.61 -11.19
CA PRO A 164 -7.70 -3.05 -11.36
C PRO A 164 -6.29 -3.57 -11.59
N CYS A 165 -5.94 -4.69 -10.95
CA CYS A 165 -4.60 -5.28 -11.09
C CYS A 165 -4.58 -6.79 -10.86
N SER A 166 -3.46 -7.40 -11.21
CA SER A 166 -3.11 -8.75 -10.81
C SER A 166 -1.68 -8.80 -10.27
N GLY A 167 -1.55 -9.03 -8.99
CA GLY A 167 -0.25 -9.28 -8.36
C GLY A 167 0.45 -10.52 -8.95
N LYS A 168 -0.32 -11.50 -9.43
CA LYS A 168 0.21 -12.72 -10.06
C LYS A 168 0.84 -12.45 -11.42
N THR A 169 0.14 -11.76 -12.31
CA THR A 169 0.62 -11.48 -13.68
C THR A 169 1.48 -10.22 -13.77
N GLY A 170 1.30 -9.28 -12.86
CA GLY A 170 1.94 -7.96 -12.87
C GLY A 170 1.13 -6.90 -13.63
N GLU A 171 -0.05 -7.25 -14.13
CA GLU A 171 -0.96 -6.32 -14.80
C GLU A 171 -1.44 -5.24 -13.85
N GLY A 172 -1.52 -3.98 -14.31
CA GLY A 172 -2.01 -2.84 -13.54
C GLY A 172 -1.01 -2.26 -12.50
N ILE A 173 0.16 -2.87 -12.29
CA ILE A 173 1.13 -2.39 -11.27
C ILE A 173 1.68 -0.99 -11.60
N GLU A 174 1.92 -0.70 -12.86
CA GLU A 174 2.36 0.64 -13.28
C GLU A 174 1.25 1.68 -13.06
N ASP A 175 0.00 1.30 -13.28
CA ASP A 175 -1.14 2.18 -13.09
C ASP A 175 -1.36 2.48 -11.59
N ILE A 176 -1.08 1.51 -10.69
CA ILE A 176 -1.05 1.76 -9.24
C ILE A 176 0.00 2.83 -8.91
N LEU A 177 1.23 2.72 -9.45
CA LEU A 177 2.29 3.69 -9.21
C LEU A 177 1.94 5.09 -9.70
N GLU A 178 1.37 5.20 -10.90
CA GLU A 178 0.91 6.49 -11.45
C GLU A 178 -0.25 7.06 -10.62
N GLN A 179 -1.19 6.23 -10.18
CA GLN A 179 -2.31 6.68 -9.34
C GLN A 179 -1.83 7.18 -7.97
N ILE A 180 -0.84 6.51 -7.36
CA ILE A 180 -0.19 6.98 -6.12
C ILE A 180 0.40 8.37 -6.31
N ILE A 181 1.08 8.62 -7.42
CA ILE A 181 1.69 9.93 -7.71
C ILE A 181 0.63 11.01 -7.92
N ASN A 182 -0.45 10.69 -8.61
CA ASN A 182 -1.49 11.64 -8.98
C ASN A 182 -2.43 11.96 -7.82
N ALA A 183 -2.82 10.97 -7.02
CA ALA A 183 -3.82 11.12 -5.97
C ALA A 183 -3.21 11.47 -4.62
N LEU A 184 -2.08 10.85 -4.23
CA LEU A 184 -1.53 11.11 -2.91
C LEU A 184 -0.78 12.44 -2.85
N PRO A 185 -0.94 13.22 -1.77
CA PRO A 185 -0.16 14.43 -1.55
C PRO A 185 1.29 14.11 -1.16
N GLY A 186 2.18 15.09 -1.35
CA GLY A 186 3.51 15.04 -0.74
C GLY A 186 3.45 15.33 0.76
N PRO A 187 4.53 15.00 1.51
CA PRO A 187 4.60 15.28 2.95
C PRO A 187 4.40 16.75 3.25
N LYS A 188 3.62 17.05 4.29
CA LYS A 188 3.42 18.41 4.78
C LYS A 188 4.59 18.78 5.70
N GLY A 189 5.33 19.85 5.39
CA GLY A 189 6.40 20.32 6.25
C GLY A 189 7.31 21.35 5.58
N GLU A 190 8.14 21.94 6.42
CA GLU A 190 9.15 22.95 6.02
C GLU A 190 10.54 22.33 6.18
N ALA A 191 11.25 22.12 5.08
CA ALA A 191 12.57 21.47 5.06
C ALA A 191 13.63 22.20 5.91
N ASN A 192 13.46 23.50 6.14
CA ASN A 192 14.36 24.33 6.93
C ASN A 192 14.05 24.39 8.43
N ASN A 193 12.95 23.76 8.87
CA ASN A 193 12.60 23.70 10.28
C ASN A 193 13.51 22.72 11.03
N LYS A 194 13.50 22.83 12.39
CA LYS A 194 14.21 21.88 13.25
C LYS A 194 13.70 20.46 12.99
N LEU A 195 14.62 19.49 12.99
CA LEU A 195 14.30 18.08 12.85
C LEU A 195 13.27 17.65 13.92
N LYS A 196 12.21 17.00 13.46
CA LYS A 196 11.24 16.29 14.31
C LYS A 196 11.17 14.84 13.83
N CYS A 197 11.15 13.90 14.75
CA CYS A 197 11.07 12.48 14.46
C CYS A 197 9.91 11.85 15.23
N LEU A 198 9.17 10.98 14.56
CA LEU A 198 8.22 10.05 15.18
C LEU A 198 8.89 8.68 15.26
N LEU A 199 9.04 8.15 16.49
CA LEU A 199 9.52 6.80 16.69
C LEU A 199 8.38 5.81 16.41
N VAL A 200 8.45 5.11 15.28
CA VAL A 200 7.45 4.10 14.89
C VAL A 200 7.77 2.76 15.54
N ASP A 201 9.04 2.36 15.56
CA ASP A 201 9.52 1.10 16.16
C ASP A 201 10.96 1.24 16.66
N SER A 202 11.38 0.34 17.54
CA SER A 202 12.76 0.27 18.06
C SER A 202 13.23 -1.18 18.16
N TRP A 203 14.51 -1.42 17.84
CA TRP A 203 15.18 -2.70 18.01
C TRP A 203 16.10 -2.59 19.23
N TYR A 204 16.09 -3.62 20.07
CA TYR A 204 17.00 -3.79 21.20
C TYR A 204 17.87 -5.03 20.96
#